data_1fdcd204715aa7bfd86178aa61c6a133
#
_entry.id   1fdcd204715aa7bfd86178aa61c6a133
#
_cell.length_a   1.000
_cell.length_b   1.000
_cell.length_c   1.000
_cell.angle_alpha   90.00
_cell.angle_beta   90.00
_cell.angle_gamma   90.00
#
_symmetry.space_group_name_H-M   'P 1'
#
loop_
_entity.id
_entity.type
_entity.pdbx_description
1 polymer ?
#
loop_
_entity_poly.entity_id
_entity_poly.type
_entity_poly.pdbx_seq_one_letter_code
_entity_poly.pdbx_strand_id
1 'polypeptide(L)'
;MHWKYSKKPNPKKHFGFVYLITNKKTDKAYVGCKQYWHPVKRKKGSTAPTKRESNWLIYMGSSKSLLEDIKKLGKRSFKFEIIAEFKNKRSLKYYELYYQMKYNVLSSVLEGTDEAAYYNNYVGGKFYRPVQEFEDEPTKYK
;
A
#
# COMPACT_ATOMS: atom_id res chain seq x y z
N MET A 1 5.37 -12.96 -11.89
CA MET A 1 4.87 -11.93 -10.96
C MET A 1 5.32 -10.54 -11.40
N HIS A 2 4.56 -9.53 -11.07
CA HIS A 2 4.84 -8.15 -11.51
C HIS A 2 5.67 -7.31 -10.52
N TRP A 3 5.93 -7.82 -9.33
CA TRP A 3 6.61 -7.06 -8.27
C TRP A 3 8.10 -6.87 -8.56
N LYS A 4 8.55 -5.63 -8.50
CA LYS A 4 9.96 -5.25 -8.48
C LYS A 4 10.44 -5.17 -7.04
N TYR A 5 11.69 -5.48 -6.78
CA TYR A 5 12.24 -5.51 -5.44
C TYR A 5 13.76 -5.33 -5.47
N SER A 6 14.30 -4.74 -4.41
CA SER A 6 15.75 -4.69 -4.20
C SER A 6 16.24 -5.96 -3.48
N LYS A 7 15.38 -6.55 -2.65
CA LYS A 7 15.64 -7.82 -1.97
C LYS A 7 14.52 -8.79 -2.28
N LYS A 8 14.86 -10.02 -2.66
CA LYS A 8 13.88 -11.04 -3.02
C LYS A 8 12.86 -11.26 -1.90
N PRO A 9 11.56 -11.23 -2.23
CA PRO A 9 10.51 -11.51 -1.23
C PRO A 9 10.67 -12.89 -0.61
N ASN A 10 10.47 -12.96 0.70
CA ASN A 10 10.54 -14.22 1.44
C ASN A 10 9.28 -14.44 2.29
N PRO A 11 8.21 -14.98 1.68
CA PRO A 11 6.95 -15.24 2.39
C PRO A 11 7.07 -16.20 3.57
N LYS A 12 8.08 -17.07 3.56
CA LYS A 12 8.29 -18.04 4.66
C LYS A 12 8.74 -17.36 5.95
N LYS A 13 9.47 -16.24 5.84
CA LYS A 13 10.02 -15.50 6.98
C LYS A 13 9.26 -14.22 7.32
N HIS A 14 8.30 -13.82 6.50
CA HIS A 14 7.60 -12.55 6.66
C HIS A 14 6.09 -12.74 6.61
N PHE A 15 5.39 -11.85 7.31
CA PHE A 15 3.93 -11.80 7.30
C PHE A 15 3.39 -11.09 6.05
N GLY A 16 4.04 -10.04 5.62
CA GLY A 16 3.60 -9.25 4.48
C GLY A 16 4.58 -8.14 4.12
N PHE A 17 4.15 -7.29 3.22
CA PHE A 17 4.99 -6.21 2.69
C PHE A 17 4.21 -4.92 2.46
N VAL A 18 4.91 -3.80 2.53
CA VAL A 18 4.42 -2.50 2.07
C VAL A 18 4.87 -2.31 0.64
N TYR A 19 3.99 -1.79 -0.19
CA TYR A 19 4.25 -1.61 -1.62
C TYR A 19 3.94 -0.21 -2.10
N LEU A 20 4.55 0.14 -3.22
CA LEU A 20 4.29 1.36 -3.98
C LEU A 20 3.92 0.96 -5.42
N ILE A 21 2.77 1.41 -5.88
CA ILE A 21 2.35 1.23 -7.28
C ILE A 21 2.34 2.60 -7.93
N THR A 22 3.07 2.75 -9.02
CA THR A 22 3.21 4.04 -9.73
C THR A 22 2.68 3.94 -11.15
N ASN A 23 1.80 4.87 -11.51
CA ASN A 23 1.38 5.05 -12.88
C ASN A 23 2.49 5.79 -13.63
N LYS A 24 3.18 5.09 -14.52
CA LYS A 24 4.34 5.65 -15.26
C LYS A 24 3.97 6.78 -16.22
N LYS A 25 2.69 6.87 -16.60
CA LYS A 25 2.22 7.92 -17.52
C LYS A 25 1.92 9.23 -16.82
N THR A 26 1.46 9.18 -15.57
CA THR A 26 1.02 10.35 -14.81
C THR A 26 1.88 10.66 -13.59
N ASP A 27 2.73 9.72 -13.15
CA ASP A 27 3.48 9.70 -11.90
C ASP A 27 2.62 9.56 -10.64
N LYS A 28 1.30 9.40 -10.79
CA LYS A 28 0.40 9.19 -9.67
C LYS A 28 0.63 7.81 -9.08
N ALA A 29 0.65 7.72 -7.74
CA ALA A 29 1.03 6.50 -7.04
C ALA A 29 0.04 6.08 -5.97
N TYR A 30 0.25 4.90 -5.42
CA TYR A 30 -0.53 4.33 -4.33
C TYR A 30 0.38 3.57 -3.38
N VAL A 31 0.24 3.84 -2.09
CA VAL A 31 0.96 3.13 -1.03
C VAL A 31 -0.01 2.26 -0.24
N GLY A 32 0.29 0.99 -0.16
CA GLY A 32 -0.53 0.04 0.59
C GLY A 32 0.29 -1.10 1.17
N CYS A 33 -0.37 -2.05 1.77
CA CYS A 33 0.26 -3.27 2.24
C CYS A 33 -0.51 -4.51 1.80
N LYS A 34 0.19 -5.62 1.78
CA LYS A 34 -0.39 -6.92 1.46
C LYS A 34 0.25 -7.99 2.34
N GLN A 35 -0.57 -8.84 2.93
CA GLN A 35 -0.06 -9.98 3.65
C GLN A 35 0.14 -11.18 2.71
N TYR A 36 1.17 -11.96 3.01
CA TYR A 36 1.45 -13.17 2.25
C TYR A 36 0.49 -14.30 2.57
N TRP A 37 0.02 -14.34 3.82
CA TRP A 37 -0.75 -15.46 4.35
C TRP A 37 -2.05 -14.99 4.95
N HIS A 38 -3.11 -15.78 4.75
CA HIS A 38 -4.40 -15.62 5.43
C HIS A 38 -4.54 -16.71 6.50
N PRO A 39 -5.04 -16.36 7.70
CA PRO A 39 -5.36 -17.37 8.68
C PRO A 39 -6.53 -18.23 8.19
N VAL A 40 -6.45 -19.54 8.45
CA VAL A 40 -7.53 -20.49 8.16
C VAL A 40 -7.98 -21.10 9.48
N LYS A 41 -9.28 -21.03 9.76
CA LYS A 41 -9.85 -21.61 10.96
C LYS A 41 -9.81 -23.13 10.83
N ARG A 42 -9.05 -23.80 11.73
CA ARG A 42 -8.95 -25.25 11.78
C ARG A 42 -10.13 -25.82 12.53
N LYS A 43 -10.78 -26.86 11.97
CA LYS A 43 -11.78 -27.65 12.69
C LYS A 43 -11.08 -28.49 13.76
N LYS A 44 -11.77 -28.72 14.89
CA LYS A 44 -11.27 -29.56 15.99
C LYS A 44 -10.88 -30.96 15.45
N GLY A 45 -9.66 -31.38 15.77
CA GLY A 45 -9.12 -32.67 15.31
C GLY A 45 -8.58 -32.68 13.88
N SER A 46 -8.64 -31.57 13.16
CA SER A 46 -8.09 -31.47 11.81
C SER A 46 -6.58 -31.27 11.84
N THR A 47 -5.88 -31.86 10.87
CA THR A 47 -4.45 -31.65 10.62
C THR A 47 -4.20 -30.66 9.48
N ALA A 48 -5.26 -30.03 8.95
CA ALA A 48 -5.16 -29.06 7.87
C ALA A 48 -4.28 -27.86 8.25
N PRO A 49 -3.63 -27.20 7.28
CA PRO A 49 -2.85 -25.99 7.56
C PRO A 49 -3.68 -24.89 8.21
N THR A 50 -3.05 -24.11 9.10
CA THR A 50 -3.70 -22.99 9.80
C THR A 50 -3.63 -21.69 9.02
N LYS A 51 -2.94 -21.68 7.88
CA LYS A 51 -2.82 -20.51 6.99
C LYS A 51 -2.76 -20.97 5.54
N ARG A 52 -3.20 -20.10 4.66
CA ARG A 52 -3.06 -20.30 3.20
C ARG A 52 -2.43 -19.07 2.58
N GLU A 53 -1.75 -19.26 1.47
CA GLU A 53 -1.13 -18.16 0.73
C GLU A 53 -2.20 -17.24 0.14
N SER A 54 -1.95 -15.93 0.22
CA SER A 54 -2.80 -14.92 -0.39
C SER A 54 -2.53 -14.82 -1.91
N ASN A 55 -3.28 -13.96 -2.59
CA ASN A 55 -3.06 -13.67 -4.01
C ASN A 55 -1.99 -12.59 -4.24
N TRP A 56 -1.01 -12.49 -3.36
CA TRP A 56 -0.02 -11.39 -3.41
C TRP A 56 0.75 -11.31 -4.73
N LEU A 57 0.98 -12.45 -5.40
CA LEU A 57 1.74 -12.50 -6.67
C LEU A 57 1.10 -11.68 -7.79
N ILE A 58 -0.23 -11.59 -7.78
CA ILE A 58 -1.02 -10.89 -8.81
C ILE A 58 -1.76 -9.68 -8.27
N TYR A 59 -1.58 -9.36 -7.00
CA TYR A 59 -2.31 -8.29 -6.32
C TYR A 59 -1.89 -6.91 -6.86
N MET A 60 -2.88 -6.07 -7.16
CA MET A 60 -2.68 -4.75 -7.76
C MET A 60 -3.26 -3.61 -6.91
N GLY A 61 -3.41 -3.84 -5.60
CA GLY A 61 -3.97 -2.83 -4.69
C GLY A 61 -5.46 -2.97 -4.49
N SER A 62 -5.99 -2.15 -3.58
CA SER A 62 -7.40 -2.15 -3.21
C SER A 62 -8.12 -0.84 -3.56
N SER A 63 -7.42 0.12 -4.14
CA SER A 63 -8.01 1.40 -4.54
C SER A 63 -8.82 1.24 -5.82
N LYS A 64 -10.09 1.64 -5.77
CA LYS A 64 -10.97 1.58 -6.93
C LYS A 64 -10.45 2.43 -8.09
N SER A 65 -10.01 3.66 -7.81
CA SER A 65 -9.49 4.56 -8.86
C SER A 65 -8.19 4.05 -9.47
N LEU A 66 -7.31 3.46 -8.66
CA LEU A 66 -6.11 2.81 -9.16
C LEU A 66 -6.45 1.64 -10.10
N LEU A 67 -7.35 0.77 -9.67
CA LEU A 67 -7.74 -0.40 -10.47
C LEU A 67 -8.43 0.00 -11.79
N GLU A 68 -9.22 1.06 -11.78
CA GLU A 68 -9.82 1.63 -12.99
C GLU A 68 -8.76 2.12 -13.98
N ASP A 69 -7.73 2.81 -13.50
CA ASP A 69 -6.63 3.29 -14.33
C ASP A 69 -5.78 2.14 -14.87
N ILE A 70 -5.54 1.10 -14.07
CA ILE A 70 -4.82 -0.10 -14.53
C ILE A 70 -5.59 -0.78 -15.66
N LYS A 71 -6.91 -0.89 -15.52
CA LYS A 71 -7.76 -1.47 -16.56
C LYS A 71 -7.75 -0.62 -17.84
N LYS A 72 -7.79 0.70 -17.70
CA LYS A 72 -7.83 1.65 -18.83
C LYS A 72 -6.50 1.74 -19.57
N LEU A 73 -5.38 1.82 -18.84
CA LEU A 73 -4.05 2.08 -19.41
C LEU A 73 -3.22 0.81 -19.62
N GLY A 74 -3.64 -0.29 -19.00
CA GLY A 74 -2.91 -1.55 -19.03
C GLY A 74 -1.85 -1.66 -17.93
N LYS A 75 -1.66 -2.86 -17.45
CA LYS A 75 -0.73 -3.18 -16.36
C LYS A 75 0.72 -2.74 -16.66
N ARG A 76 1.13 -2.79 -17.93
CA ARG A 76 2.49 -2.38 -18.36
C ARG A 76 2.78 -0.89 -18.14
N SER A 77 1.73 -0.08 -17.99
CA SER A 77 1.87 1.36 -17.70
C SER A 77 2.14 1.62 -16.23
N PHE A 78 2.21 0.59 -15.39
CA PHE A 78 2.38 0.71 -13.96
C PHE A 78 3.64 -0.01 -13.48
N LYS A 79 4.25 0.54 -12.43
CA LYS A 79 5.40 -0.04 -11.75
C LYS A 79 4.93 -0.52 -10.37
N PHE A 80 5.14 -1.79 -10.08
CA PHE A 80 4.77 -2.42 -8.82
C PHE A 80 6.03 -2.70 -8.02
N GLU A 81 6.19 -2.04 -6.88
CA GLU A 81 7.41 -2.15 -6.07
C GLU A 81 7.12 -2.61 -4.65
N ILE A 82 7.87 -3.60 -4.19
CA ILE A 82 7.91 -3.97 -2.78
C ILE A 82 8.92 -3.04 -2.10
N ILE A 83 8.45 -2.26 -1.13
CA ILE A 83 9.29 -1.31 -0.38
C ILE A 83 10.01 -2.02 0.76
N ALA A 84 9.26 -2.80 1.56
CA ALA A 84 9.80 -3.47 2.74
C ALA A 84 8.89 -4.61 3.17
N GLU A 85 9.49 -5.63 3.79
CA GLU A 85 8.79 -6.79 4.34
C GLU A 85 8.79 -6.74 5.87
N PHE A 86 7.75 -7.29 6.49
CA PHE A 86 7.57 -7.29 7.93
C PHE A 86 7.16 -8.67 8.44
N LYS A 87 7.63 -9.02 9.65
CA LYS A 87 7.46 -10.36 10.21
C LYS A 87 6.10 -10.59 10.89
N ASN A 88 5.39 -9.51 11.21
CA ASN A 88 4.10 -9.62 11.91
C ASN A 88 3.12 -8.53 11.45
N LYS A 89 1.84 -8.76 11.76
CA LYS A 89 0.76 -7.88 11.35
C LYS A 89 0.88 -6.48 11.95
N ARG A 90 1.27 -6.39 13.22
CA ARG A 90 1.41 -5.10 13.92
C ARG A 90 2.44 -4.20 13.23
N SER A 91 3.61 -4.74 12.96
CA SER A 91 4.67 -4.01 12.26
C SER A 91 4.26 -3.64 10.84
N LEU A 92 3.63 -4.57 10.11
CA LEU A 92 3.15 -4.30 8.76
C LEU A 92 2.19 -3.11 8.73
N LYS A 93 1.19 -3.09 9.62
CA LYS A 93 0.20 -2.01 9.68
C LYS A 93 0.80 -0.68 10.14
N TYR A 94 1.71 -0.74 11.10
CA TYR A 94 2.44 0.46 11.56
C TYR A 94 3.25 1.09 10.42
N TYR A 95 4.03 0.29 9.70
CA TYR A 95 4.89 0.81 8.64
C TYR A 95 4.13 1.14 7.35
N GLU A 96 2.98 0.53 7.11
CA GLU A 96 2.09 1.03 6.06
C GLU A 96 1.72 2.49 6.34
N LEU A 97 1.24 2.77 7.55
CA LEU A 97 0.91 4.14 7.96
C LEU A 97 2.14 5.05 7.93
N TYR A 98 3.27 4.56 8.41
CA TYR A 98 4.53 5.31 8.39
C TYR A 98 4.90 5.77 6.98
N TYR A 99 4.86 4.88 5.99
CA TYR A 99 5.20 5.24 4.61
C TYR A 99 4.13 6.15 3.99
N GLN A 100 2.87 5.95 4.30
CA GLN A 100 1.80 6.83 3.83
C GLN A 100 1.97 8.26 4.37
N MET A 101 2.34 8.40 5.63
CA MET A 101 2.61 9.71 6.23
C MET A 101 3.93 10.31 5.73
N LYS A 102 4.96 9.51 5.60
CA LYS A 102 6.27 9.93 5.10
C LYS A 102 6.17 10.53 3.69
N TYR A 103 5.41 9.88 2.82
CA TYR A 103 5.17 10.37 1.46
C TYR A 103 4.06 11.40 1.37
N ASN A 104 3.40 11.69 2.49
CA ASN A 104 2.28 12.64 2.57
C ASN A 104 1.22 12.37 1.50
N VAL A 105 0.73 11.12 1.45
CA VAL A 105 -0.10 10.63 0.35
C VAL A 105 -1.44 11.35 0.23
N LEU A 106 -1.97 11.92 1.33
CA LEU A 106 -3.26 12.62 1.29
C LEU A 106 -3.15 14.05 0.77
N SER A 107 -1.99 14.70 0.90
CA SER A 107 -1.83 16.12 0.61
C SER A 107 -0.87 16.45 -0.55
N SER A 108 -0.03 15.48 -0.96
CA SER A 108 0.90 15.69 -2.06
C SER A 108 0.17 15.88 -3.38
N VAL A 109 0.67 16.79 -4.19
CA VAL A 109 0.15 17.04 -5.53
C VAL A 109 1.23 16.75 -6.58
N LEU A 110 0.80 16.44 -7.79
CA LEU A 110 1.70 16.26 -8.92
C LEU A 110 2.34 17.60 -9.27
N GLU A 111 3.63 17.56 -9.58
CA GLU A 111 4.42 18.76 -9.85
C GLU A 111 3.75 19.65 -10.91
N GLY A 112 3.61 20.92 -10.59
CA GLY A 112 3.00 21.91 -11.48
C GLY A 112 1.49 21.82 -11.61
N THR A 113 0.82 21.05 -10.76
CA THR A 113 -0.64 20.87 -10.81
C THR A 113 -1.25 20.93 -9.42
N ASP A 114 -2.59 20.97 -9.36
CA ASP A 114 -3.36 20.80 -8.11
C ASP A 114 -3.89 19.38 -7.97
N GLU A 115 -3.53 18.47 -8.89
CA GLU A 115 -3.97 17.08 -8.84
C GLU A 115 -3.27 16.30 -7.75
N ALA A 116 -4.02 15.46 -7.05
CA ALA A 116 -3.46 14.55 -6.04
C ALA A 116 -2.37 13.66 -6.66
N ALA A 117 -1.23 13.59 -5.98
CA ALA A 117 -0.11 12.75 -6.42
C ALA A 117 -0.32 11.27 -6.11
N TYR A 118 -1.32 10.93 -5.28
CA TYR A 118 -1.59 9.56 -4.86
C TYR A 118 -3.06 9.20 -5.02
N TYR A 119 -3.30 7.93 -5.28
CA TYR A 119 -4.65 7.35 -5.32
C TYR A 119 -5.24 7.17 -3.92
N ASN A 120 -4.42 7.27 -2.87
CA ASN A 120 -4.87 7.10 -1.49
C ASN A 120 -5.88 8.17 -1.10
N ASN A 121 -7.04 7.75 -0.54
CA ASN A 121 -8.09 8.65 -0.05
C ASN A 121 -8.09 8.78 1.47
N TYR A 122 -7.47 7.83 2.17
CA TYR A 122 -7.39 7.80 3.63
C TYR A 122 -6.14 7.01 4.05
N VAL A 123 -5.75 7.20 5.30
CA VAL A 123 -4.65 6.46 5.92
C VAL A 123 -5.09 5.92 7.27
N GLY A 124 -4.49 4.80 7.70
CA GLY A 124 -4.80 4.18 8.97
C GLY A 124 -6.25 3.73 9.13
N GLY A 125 -7.00 3.59 8.03
CA GLY A 125 -8.40 3.16 8.03
C GLY A 125 -9.42 4.20 8.49
N LYS A 126 -8.98 5.40 8.92
CA LYS A 126 -9.87 6.41 9.51
C LYS A 126 -9.48 7.86 9.29
N PHE A 127 -8.31 8.15 8.77
CA PHE A 127 -7.86 9.52 8.53
C PHE A 127 -7.99 9.84 7.05
N TYR A 128 -8.90 10.75 6.73
CA TYR A 128 -9.13 11.24 5.37
C TYR A 128 -8.40 12.54 5.15
N ARG A 129 -8.35 12.99 3.89
CA ARG A 129 -7.76 14.28 3.55
C ARG A 129 -8.46 15.39 4.33
N PRO A 130 -7.71 16.25 5.04
CA PRO A 130 -8.32 17.41 5.72
C PRO A 130 -9.01 18.32 4.72
N VAL A 131 -10.23 18.76 5.04
CA VAL A 131 -10.97 19.72 4.21
C VAL A 131 -10.84 21.15 4.70
N GLN A 132 -10.36 21.31 5.94
CA GLN A 132 -10.11 22.63 6.52
C GLN A 132 -8.62 22.92 6.46
N GLU A 133 -8.27 24.03 5.87
CA GLU A 133 -6.89 24.52 5.88
C GLU A 133 -6.63 25.29 7.17
N PHE A 134 -5.39 25.25 7.61
CA PHE A 134 -4.97 26.08 8.72
C PHE A 134 -4.77 27.52 8.22
N GLU A 135 -5.23 28.51 9.00
CA GLU A 135 -4.93 29.90 8.71
C GLU A 135 -3.44 30.20 8.88
N ASP A 136 -2.84 29.52 9.87
CA ASP A 136 -1.42 29.60 10.17
C ASP A 136 -0.81 28.21 10.16
N GLU A 137 0.49 28.12 9.93
CA GLU A 137 1.20 26.85 10.06
C GLU A 137 1.10 26.33 11.51
N PRO A 138 0.92 25.01 11.69
CA PRO A 138 0.92 24.43 13.03
C PRO A 138 2.21 24.79 13.77
N THR A 139 2.09 25.06 15.07
CA THR A 139 3.26 25.32 15.91
C THR A 139 4.21 24.14 15.87
N LYS A 140 5.45 24.42 15.53
CA LYS A 140 6.50 23.41 15.55
C LYS A 140 7.01 23.23 16.97
N TYR A 141 6.93 22.00 17.47
CA TYR A 141 7.48 21.66 18.77
C TYR A 141 9.00 21.48 18.63
N LYS A 142 9.68 21.99 19.60
CA LYS A 142 11.15 21.85 19.67
C LYS A 142 11.53 20.48 20.25
#